data_81a73ad14bc9302e72475ea8298bb884
#
_entry.id   81a73ad14bc9302e72475ea8298bb884
#
_cell.length_a   1.000
_cell.length_b   1.000
_cell.length_c   1.000
_cell.angle_alpha   90.00
_cell.angle_beta   90.00
_cell.angle_gamma   90.00
#
_symmetry.space_group_name_H-M   'P 1'
#
loop_
_entity.id
_entity.type
_entity.pdbx_description
1 polymer ?
#
loop_
_entity_poly.entity_id
_entity_poly.type
_entity_poly.pdbx_seq_one_letter_code
_entity_poly.pdbx_strand_id
1 'polypeptide(L)'
;MNHNIVLITSAVYSNYGVFTPQQRIQQTLETAQSVRKYIPNSLIILIDNSKVDVQNDNSAEFNELLDIVDYYIDNSDDVDIQYFHNNVSNYDVGKNSMECLGMFKALSYISNDAELMDVVSSANRIFKLSGRYVITDQFDINKFDNENTKDKYVFKVRQPSWIPQQDTGVDSLLQTRLWSFTPSLFIDTVKLFEKIINNMFNTFNQQKYIDVEHSMFKFISADKLVELESIGLMGKIAPNGMLIVD
;
A
#
# COMPACT_ATOMS: atom_id res chain seq x y z
N MET A 1 14.46 19.36 -8.56
CA MET A 1 14.00 18.53 -9.71
C MET A 1 12.65 17.97 -9.32
N ASN A 2 11.68 18.02 -10.24
CA ASN A 2 10.37 17.40 -9.99
C ASN A 2 10.53 15.87 -9.97
N HIS A 3 10.10 15.22 -8.91
CA HIS A 3 10.17 13.76 -8.74
C HIS A 3 8.84 13.22 -8.24
N ASN A 4 8.64 11.91 -8.39
CA ASN A 4 7.51 11.21 -7.82
C ASN A 4 7.98 10.37 -6.63
N ILE A 5 7.10 10.09 -5.68
CA ILE A 5 7.38 9.15 -4.61
C ILE A 5 6.51 7.90 -4.82
N VAL A 6 7.11 6.72 -4.65
CA VAL A 6 6.39 5.45 -4.70
C VAL A 6 6.60 4.70 -3.39
N LEU A 7 5.53 4.57 -2.61
CA LEU A 7 5.47 3.78 -1.40
C LEU A 7 5.12 2.34 -1.78
N ILE A 8 6.08 1.43 -1.75
CA ILE A 8 5.84 0.00 -2.01
C ILE A 8 5.59 -0.69 -0.68
N THR A 9 4.42 -1.31 -0.51
CA THR A 9 4.12 -2.11 0.70
C THR A 9 4.42 -3.58 0.46
N SER A 10 5.18 -4.19 1.33
CA SER A 10 5.57 -5.60 1.30
C SER A 10 5.37 -6.28 2.67
N ALA A 11 5.42 -7.59 2.66
CA ALA A 11 5.63 -8.47 3.80
C ALA A 11 6.33 -9.72 3.27
N VAL A 12 7.66 -9.61 3.10
CA VAL A 12 8.50 -10.67 2.52
C VAL A 12 8.37 -11.96 3.34
N TYR A 13 8.56 -11.87 4.65
CA TYR A 13 8.34 -12.96 5.59
C TYR A 13 6.96 -12.82 6.24
N SER A 14 6.00 -13.63 5.79
CA SER A 14 4.62 -13.55 6.28
C SER A 14 4.02 -14.92 6.48
N ASN A 15 3.21 -15.06 7.53
CA ASN A 15 2.38 -16.25 7.78
C ASN A 15 1.15 -16.33 6.85
N TYR A 16 0.90 -15.30 6.05
CA TYR A 16 -0.33 -15.15 5.28
C TYR A 16 -0.08 -15.31 3.78
N GLY A 17 -0.95 -16.10 3.11
CA GLY A 17 -0.92 -16.31 1.67
C GLY A 17 -0.06 -17.50 1.23
N VAL A 18 -0.01 -17.72 -0.08
CA VAL A 18 0.56 -18.95 -0.71
C VAL A 18 2.00 -18.81 -1.14
N PHE A 19 2.60 -17.62 -1.06
CA PHE A 19 3.94 -17.35 -1.58
C PHE A 19 5.01 -17.54 -0.51
N THR A 20 6.13 -18.17 -0.91
CA THR A 20 7.33 -18.26 -0.07
C THR A 20 8.04 -16.90 0.06
N PRO A 21 8.94 -16.73 1.05
CA PRO A 21 9.75 -15.51 1.16
C PRO A 21 10.50 -15.17 -0.13
N GLN A 22 11.16 -16.15 -0.77
CA GLN A 22 11.89 -15.95 -2.03
C GLN A 22 10.97 -15.46 -3.16
N GLN A 23 9.75 -16.04 -3.27
CA GLN A 23 8.78 -15.60 -4.26
C GLN A 23 8.32 -14.16 -3.98
N ARG A 24 8.19 -13.76 -2.72
CA ARG A 24 7.79 -12.39 -2.33
C ARG A 24 8.91 -11.38 -2.58
N ILE A 25 10.16 -11.74 -2.29
CA ILE A 25 11.33 -10.92 -2.65
C ILE A 25 11.32 -10.67 -4.16
N GLN A 26 11.22 -11.73 -4.95
CA GLN A 26 11.21 -11.62 -6.42
C GLN A 26 10.05 -10.76 -6.92
N GLN A 27 8.84 -10.94 -6.39
CA GLN A 27 7.67 -10.12 -6.75
C GLN A 27 7.90 -8.65 -6.40
N THR A 28 8.46 -8.36 -5.22
CA THR A 28 8.72 -6.98 -4.78
C THR A 28 9.83 -6.33 -5.62
N LEU A 29 10.86 -7.09 -5.98
CA LEU A 29 11.92 -6.66 -6.89
C LEU A 29 11.35 -6.30 -8.27
N GLU A 30 10.55 -7.18 -8.87
CA GLU A 30 9.87 -6.94 -10.14
C GLU A 30 8.95 -5.70 -10.06
N THR A 31 8.28 -5.50 -8.93
CA THR A 31 7.48 -4.29 -8.66
C THR A 31 8.37 -3.04 -8.71
N ALA A 32 9.49 -3.02 -7.98
CA ALA A 32 10.41 -1.88 -7.93
C ALA A 32 11.03 -1.61 -9.31
N GLN A 33 11.43 -2.64 -10.04
CA GLN A 33 11.93 -2.52 -11.42
C GLN A 33 10.88 -1.91 -12.35
N SER A 34 9.61 -2.30 -12.22
CA SER A 34 8.52 -1.72 -13.01
C SER A 34 8.29 -0.24 -12.69
N VAL A 35 8.44 0.16 -11.42
CA VAL A 35 8.38 1.56 -11.01
C VAL A 35 9.47 2.36 -11.70
N ARG A 36 10.72 1.91 -11.65
CA ARG A 36 11.85 2.57 -12.33
C ARG A 36 11.61 2.74 -13.83
N LYS A 37 10.94 1.77 -14.45
CA LYS A 37 10.64 1.79 -15.88
C LYS A 37 9.52 2.74 -16.27
N TYR A 38 8.44 2.79 -15.49
CA TYR A 38 7.19 3.45 -15.90
C TYR A 38 6.86 4.73 -15.12
N ILE A 39 7.47 4.97 -13.95
CA ILE A 39 7.33 6.24 -13.21
C ILE A 39 8.67 6.95 -13.21
N PRO A 40 8.90 7.88 -14.14
CA PRO A 40 10.20 8.56 -14.29
C PRO A 40 10.51 9.40 -13.05
N ASN A 41 11.80 9.54 -12.75
CA ASN A 41 12.30 10.31 -11.61
C ASN A 41 11.62 9.93 -10.29
N SER A 42 11.34 8.63 -10.10
CA SER A 42 10.71 8.14 -8.87
C SER A 42 11.74 7.93 -7.76
N LEU A 43 11.35 8.30 -6.55
CA LEU A 43 11.99 7.88 -5.31
C LEU A 43 11.14 6.75 -4.71
N ILE A 44 11.76 5.60 -4.50
CA ILE A 44 11.08 4.39 -4.01
C ILE A 44 11.33 4.25 -2.51
N ILE A 45 10.25 4.21 -1.73
CA ILE A 45 10.27 3.88 -0.30
C ILE A 45 9.62 2.50 -0.16
N LEU A 46 10.41 1.49 0.21
CA LEU A 46 9.91 0.16 0.55
C LEU A 46 9.50 0.13 2.02
N ILE A 47 8.25 -0.25 2.26
CA ILE A 47 7.66 -0.42 3.60
C ILE A 47 7.42 -1.91 3.78
N ASP A 48 8.20 -2.56 4.64
CA ASP A 48 8.09 -4.00 4.87
C ASP A 48 7.50 -4.33 6.24
N ASN A 49 6.44 -5.12 6.23
CA ASN A 49 5.72 -5.57 7.41
C ASN A 49 5.97 -7.07 7.68
N SER A 50 7.19 -7.52 7.47
CA SER A 50 7.62 -8.90 7.67
C SER A 50 7.69 -9.30 9.13
N LYS A 51 7.81 -10.60 9.36
CA LYS A 51 8.31 -11.15 10.62
C LYS A 51 9.78 -10.77 10.80
N VAL A 52 10.22 -10.79 12.06
CA VAL A 52 11.61 -10.47 12.44
C VAL A 52 12.66 -11.32 11.70
N ASP A 53 12.28 -12.46 11.15
CA ASP A 53 13.16 -13.32 10.33
C ASP A 53 13.80 -12.59 9.15
N VAL A 54 13.17 -11.53 8.62
CA VAL A 54 13.70 -10.72 7.51
C VAL A 54 15.03 -10.07 7.84
N GLN A 55 15.29 -9.73 9.11
CA GLN A 55 16.53 -9.10 9.56
C GLN A 55 17.76 -10.00 9.38
N ASN A 56 17.55 -11.30 9.20
CA ASN A 56 18.59 -12.29 8.97
C ASN A 56 18.72 -12.70 7.50
N ASP A 57 17.94 -12.10 6.58
CA ASP A 57 18.01 -12.41 5.17
C ASP A 57 19.20 -11.70 4.53
N ASN A 58 20.18 -12.52 4.10
CA ASN A 58 21.35 -12.07 3.37
C ASN A 58 21.38 -12.65 1.95
N SER A 59 20.22 -13.04 1.40
CA SER A 59 20.14 -13.56 0.03
C SER A 59 20.52 -12.49 -1.00
N ALA A 60 21.05 -12.94 -2.13
CA ALA A 60 21.43 -12.02 -3.21
C ALA A 60 20.22 -11.24 -3.73
N GLU A 61 19.07 -11.88 -3.81
CA GLU A 61 17.81 -11.31 -4.27
C GLU A 61 17.29 -10.23 -3.30
N PHE A 62 17.44 -10.43 -1.98
CA PHE A 62 17.03 -9.42 -1.00
C PHE A 62 17.97 -8.21 -1.04
N ASN A 63 19.28 -8.45 -1.17
CA ASN A 63 20.25 -7.37 -1.34
C ASN A 63 19.97 -6.57 -2.63
N GLU A 64 19.67 -7.25 -3.77
CA GLU A 64 19.28 -6.58 -5.01
C GLU A 64 18.01 -5.72 -4.82
N LEU A 65 17.04 -6.22 -4.04
CA LEU A 65 15.83 -5.45 -3.70
C LEU A 65 16.19 -4.18 -2.89
N LEU A 66 17.08 -4.29 -1.92
CA LEU A 66 17.53 -3.13 -1.13
C LEU A 66 18.34 -2.13 -1.96
N ASP A 67 19.12 -2.59 -2.93
CA ASP A 67 19.92 -1.74 -3.81
C ASP A 67 19.05 -0.92 -4.80
N ILE A 68 17.88 -1.44 -5.18
CA ILE A 68 17.01 -0.74 -6.15
C ILE A 68 16.08 0.30 -5.50
N VAL A 69 15.82 0.21 -4.19
CA VAL A 69 14.99 1.17 -3.45
C VAL A 69 15.86 2.29 -2.86
N ASP A 70 15.29 3.47 -2.69
CA ASP A 70 16.03 4.63 -2.14
C ASP A 70 15.94 4.67 -0.62
N TYR A 71 14.82 4.19 -0.04
CA TYR A 71 14.61 4.09 1.40
C TYR A 71 13.93 2.76 1.74
N TYR A 72 14.35 2.20 2.86
CA TYR A 72 13.76 0.98 3.43
C TYR A 72 13.23 1.27 4.84
N ILE A 73 11.93 1.13 5.03
CA ILE A 73 11.27 1.22 6.34
C ILE A 73 10.94 -0.21 6.76
N ASP A 74 11.72 -0.72 7.71
CA ASP A 74 11.54 -2.04 8.30
C ASP A 74 10.64 -1.93 9.55
N ASN A 75 9.45 -2.53 9.48
CA ASN A 75 8.52 -2.65 10.60
C ASN A 75 8.60 -4.03 11.29
N SER A 76 9.61 -4.85 10.98
CA SER A 76 9.67 -6.24 11.45
C SER A 76 9.92 -6.39 12.96
N ASP A 77 10.44 -5.39 13.64
CA ASP A 77 10.60 -5.36 15.09
C ASP A 77 9.45 -4.66 15.83
N ASP A 78 8.48 -4.12 15.07
CA ASP A 78 7.34 -3.43 15.65
C ASP A 78 6.42 -4.40 16.41
N VAL A 79 6.11 -4.09 17.67
CA VAL A 79 5.37 -4.97 18.57
C VAL A 79 3.96 -5.30 18.10
N ASP A 80 3.26 -4.35 17.44
CA ASP A 80 1.91 -4.57 16.95
C ASP A 80 1.93 -5.44 15.68
N ILE A 81 2.88 -5.21 14.78
CA ILE A 81 3.08 -6.04 13.58
C ILE A 81 3.40 -7.47 13.99
N GLN A 82 4.34 -7.66 14.94
CA GLN A 82 4.68 -8.99 15.44
C GLN A 82 3.51 -9.66 16.20
N TYR A 83 2.70 -8.88 16.90
CA TYR A 83 1.50 -9.41 17.54
C TYR A 83 0.55 -10.08 16.52
N PHE A 84 0.29 -9.43 15.39
CA PHE A 84 -0.55 -10.01 14.33
C PHE A 84 0.07 -11.26 13.73
N HIS A 85 1.37 -11.25 13.43
CA HIS A 85 2.06 -12.44 12.92
C HIS A 85 1.97 -13.64 13.86
N ASN A 86 2.06 -13.41 15.17
CA ASN A 86 2.21 -14.47 16.15
C ASN A 86 0.88 -14.93 16.77
N ASN A 87 -0.15 -14.08 16.79
CA ASN A 87 -1.35 -14.34 17.58
C ASN A 87 -2.66 -14.34 16.76
N VAL A 88 -2.66 -13.86 15.52
CA VAL A 88 -3.88 -13.77 14.72
C VAL A 88 -3.85 -14.81 13.61
N SER A 89 -4.68 -15.84 13.74
CA SER A 89 -4.79 -16.92 12.75
C SER A 89 -5.78 -16.60 11.61
N ASN A 90 -6.69 -15.66 11.82
CA ASN A 90 -7.61 -15.23 10.77
C ASN A 90 -6.83 -14.44 9.71
N TYR A 91 -6.76 -15.01 8.50
CA TYR A 91 -6.03 -14.47 7.37
C TYR A 91 -6.42 -13.02 7.05
N ASP A 92 -7.73 -12.77 6.92
CA ASP A 92 -8.21 -11.45 6.47
C ASP A 92 -7.99 -10.39 7.55
N VAL A 93 -8.25 -10.71 8.80
CA VAL A 93 -8.02 -9.81 9.93
C VAL A 93 -6.52 -9.51 10.06
N GLY A 94 -5.67 -10.53 10.09
CA GLY A 94 -4.23 -10.36 10.28
C GLY A 94 -3.58 -9.57 9.15
N LYS A 95 -3.81 -9.99 7.90
CA LYS A 95 -3.26 -9.33 6.70
C LYS A 95 -3.67 -7.86 6.63
N ASN A 96 -4.96 -7.56 6.73
CA ASN A 96 -5.45 -6.19 6.57
C ASN A 96 -5.03 -5.28 7.72
N SER A 97 -4.98 -5.81 8.96
CA SER A 97 -4.48 -5.05 10.11
C SER A 97 -3.02 -4.67 9.94
N MET A 98 -2.15 -5.61 9.54
CA MET A 98 -0.74 -5.33 9.31
C MET A 98 -0.50 -4.36 8.16
N GLU A 99 -1.23 -4.51 7.04
CA GLU A 99 -1.10 -3.58 5.91
C GLU A 99 -1.47 -2.16 6.35
N CYS A 100 -2.56 -2.01 7.10
CA CYS A 100 -3.03 -0.71 7.57
C CYS A 100 -2.09 -0.10 8.63
N LEU A 101 -1.68 -0.88 9.63
CA LEU A 101 -0.75 -0.44 10.68
C LEU A 101 0.61 -0.07 10.10
N GLY A 102 1.18 -0.90 9.23
CA GLY A 102 2.46 -0.64 8.61
C GLY A 102 2.46 0.64 7.77
N MET A 103 1.39 0.87 7.00
CA MET A 103 1.23 2.14 6.29
C MET A 103 1.14 3.33 7.25
N PHE A 104 0.32 3.24 8.29
CA PHE A 104 0.19 4.31 9.27
C PHE A 104 1.53 4.63 9.94
N LYS A 105 2.27 3.60 10.40
CA LYS A 105 3.57 3.77 11.05
C LYS A 105 4.59 4.39 10.11
N ALA A 106 4.67 3.93 8.86
CA ALA A 106 5.57 4.48 7.86
C ALA A 106 5.24 5.95 7.52
N LEU A 107 3.96 6.27 7.29
CA LEU A 107 3.54 7.64 7.04
C LEU A 107 3.80 8.55 8.24
N SER A 108 3.58 8.04 9.47
CA SER A 108 3.87 8.77 10.71
C SER A 108 5.37 8.96 10.89
N TYR A 109 6.20 7.96 10.59
CA TYR A 109 7.65 8.10 10.60
C TYR A 109 8.11 9.19 9.64
N ILE A 110 7.67 9.13 8.39
CA ILE A 110 7.97 10.15 7.35
C ILE A 110 7.51 11.55 7.82
N SER A 111 6.32 11.67 8.42
CA SER A 111 5.79 12.96 8.87
C SER A 111 6.57 13.59 10.02
N ASN A 112 7.32 12.81 10.78
CA ASN A 112 8.15 13.27 11.90
C ASN A 112 9.64 13.45 11.53
N ASP A 113 10.04 13.03 10.33
CA ASP A 113 11.38 13.21 9.80
C ASP A 113 11.41 14.44 8.87
N ALA A 114 12.17 15.46 9.25
CA ALA A 114 12.19 16.73 8.52
C ALA A 114 12.76 16.57 7.10
N GLU A 115 13.77 15.71 6.92
CA GLU A 115 14.42 15.52 5.60
C GLU A 115 13.46 14.78 4.66
N LEU A 116 12.80 13.73 5.14
CA LEU A 116 11.79 13.00 4.37
C LEU A 116 10.57 13.89 4.05
N MET A 117 10.14 14.74 4.98
CA MET A 117 9.04 15.68 4.73
C MET A 117 9.39 16.74 3.68
N ASP A 118 10.63 17.20 3.63
CA ASP A 118 11.08 18.10 2.56
C ASP A 118 11.04 17.39 1.20
N VAL A 119 11.47 16.13 1.15
CA VAL A 119 11.38 15.29 -0.05
C VAL A 119 9.92 15.10 -0.46
N VAL A 120 9.04 14.74 0.48
CA VAL A 120 7.59 14.58 0.24
C VAL A 120 6.98 15.87 -0.29
N SER A 121 7.26 17.00 0.35
CA SER A 121 6.68 18.31 0.00
C SER A 121 7.09 18.80 -1.39
N SER A 122 8.26 18.38 -1.88
CA SER A 122 8.78 18.73 -3.20
C SER A 122 8.39 17.75 -4.31
N ALA A 123 7.70 16.67 -3.98
CA ALA A 123 7.25 15.69 -4.97
C ALA A 123 6.07 16.20 -5.81
N ASN A 124 5.96 15.72 -7.04
CA ASN A 124 4.79 15.97 -7.88
C ASN A 124 3.60 15.15 -7.41
N ARG A 125 3.83 13.85 -7.19
CA ARG A 125 2.80 12.91 -6.79
C ARG A 125 3.37 11.77 -5.94
N ILE A 126 2.55 11.25 -5.05
CA ILE A 126 2.86 10.10 -4.20
C ILE A 126 1.96 8.95 -4.65
N PHE A 127 2.58 7.82 -4.98
CA PHE A 127 1.91 6.58 -5.34
C PHE A 127 2.06 5.57 -4.20
N LYS A 128 1.01 4.82 -3.91
CA LYS A 128 1.11 3.60 -3.10
C LYS A 128 0.94 2.42 -4.03
N LEU A 129 1.86 1.47 -3.98
CA LEU A 129 1.85 0.25 -4.78
C LEU A 129 2.09 -0.96 -3.87
N SER A 130 1.30 -2.02 -4.04
CA SER A 130 1.57 -3.27 -3.32
C SER A 130 2.65 -4.09 -4.02
N GLY A 131 3.64 -4.60 -3.26
CA GLY A 131 4.86 -5.27 -3.73
C GLY A 131 4.67 -6.64 -4.43
N ARG A 132 3.50 -6.91 -4.97
CA ARG A 132 3.19 -8.10 -5.78
C ARG A 132 2.58 -7.74 -7.14
N TYR A 133 2.55 -6.45 -7.45
CA TYR A 133 1.98 -5.96 -8.68
C TYR A 133 3.01 -5.16 -9.45
N VAL A 134 3.07 -5.41 -10.74
CA VAL A 134 3.94 -4.69 -11.65
C VAL A 134 3.13 -3.70 -12.48
N ILE A 135 3.73 -2.55 -12.71
CA ILE A 135 3.20 -1.55 -13.63
C ILE A 135 3.43 -2.04 -15.05
N THR A 136 2.42 -1.93 -15.91
CA THR A 136 2.45 -2.37 -17.30
C THR A 136 2.61 -1.20 -18.28
N ASP A 137 2.74 -1.50 -19.57
CA ASP A 137 2.79 -0.50 -20.64
C ASP A 137 1.45 0.26 -20.85
N GLN A 138 0.38 -0.19 -20.20
CA GLN A 138 -0.91 0.50 -20.19
C GLN A 138 -1.00 1.61 -19.13
N PHE A 139 0.01 1.71 -18.24
CA PHE A 139 0.09 2.78 -17.27
C PHE A 139 0.40 4.12 -17.94
N ASP A 140 -0.41 5.12 -17.64
CA ASP A 140 -0.21 6.49 -18.13
C ASP A 140 -0.17 7.45 -16.94
N ILE A 141 1.01 7.98 -16.63
CA ILE A 141 1.23 8.89 -15.52
C ILE A 141 0.38 10.16 -15.63
N ASN A 142 0.05 10.63 -16.84
CA ASN A 142 -0.75 11.83 -17.05
C ASN A 142 -2.20 11.66 -16.58
N LYS A 143 -2.70 10.43 -16.46
CA LYS A 143 -4.01 10.17 -15.85
C LYS A 143 -4.00 10.41 -14.34
N PHE A 144 -2.84 10.24 -13.71
CA PHE A 144 -2.67 10.43 -12.26
C PHE A 144 -2.23 11.83 -11.88
N ASP A 145 -1.48 12.51 -12.73
CA ASP A 145 -0.87 13.82 -12.46
C ASP A 145 -1.30 14.85 -13.51
N ASN A 146 -2.43 15.49 -13.25
CA ASN A 146 -3.01 16.56 -14.07
C ASN A 146 -3.89 17.48 -13.20
N GLU A 147 -4.39 18.57 -13.76
CA GLU A 147 -5.21 19.56 -13.04
C GLU A 147 -6.47 18.97 -12.37
N ASN A 148 -7.10 17.92 -12.96
CA ASN A 148 -8.30 17.29 -12.38
C ASN A 148 -7.98 16.42 -11.16
N THR A 149 -6.72 16.00 -11.01
CA THR A 149 -6.25 15.12 -9.94
C THR A 149 -5.53 15.88 -8.83
N LYS A 150 -5.34 17.20 -9.00
CA LYS A 150 -4.72 18.06 -8.00
C LYS A 150 -5.56 18.06 -6.72
N ASP A 151 -4.90 17.95 -5.57
CA ASP A 151 -5.50 17.87 -4.24
C ASP A 151 -6.55 16.75 -4.10
N LYS A 152 -6.33 15.64 -4.83
CA LYS A 152 -7.23 14.47 -4.83
C LYS A 152 -6.47 13.15 -4.72
N TYR A 153 -7.20 12.17 -4.20
CA TYR A 153 -6.85 10.76 -4.28
C TYR A 153 -7.29 10.20 -5.64
N VAL A 154 -6.44 9.40 -6.27
CA VAL A 154 -6.75 8.74 -7.54
C VAL A 154 -6.70 7.23 -7.34
N PHE A 155 -7.80 6.57 -7.64
CA PHE A 155 -7.97 5.13 -7.56
C PHE A 155 -8.48 4.55 -8.88
N LYS A 156 -8.39 3.23 -9.02
CA LYS A 156 -9.23 2.52 -9.99
C LYS A 156 -10.70 2.70 -9.62
N VAL A 157 -11.57 2.70 -10.62
CA VAL A 157 -13.03 2.77 -10.42
C VAL A 157 -13.46 1.76 -9.34
N ARG A 158 -14.31 2.26 -8.41
CA ARG A 158 -14.83 1.47 -7.29
C ARG A 158 -15.49 0.19 -7.78
N GLN A 159 -15.48 -0.82 -6.93
CA GLN A 159 -16.17 -2.07 -7.19
C GLN A 159 -17.28 -2.28 -6.17
N PRO A 160 -18.35 -3.03 -6.54
CA PRO A 160 -19.35 -3.43 -5.56
C PRO A 160 -18.72 -4.19 -4.39
N SER A 161 -19.20 -3.91 -3.19
CA SER A 161 -18.78 -4.62 -1.97
C SER A 161 -19.17 -6.10 -2.05
N TRP A 162 -18.24 -6.97 -1.67
CA TRP A 162 -18.51 -8.40 -1.43
C TRP A 162 -18.86 -8.70 0.06
N ILE A 163 -18.68 -7.70 0.94
CA ILE A 163 -19.08 -7.76 2.34
C ILE A 163 -20.45 -7.07 2.49
N PRO A 164 -21.37 -7.63 3.27
CA PRO A 164 -22.67 -7.00 3.48
C PRO A 164 -22.56 -5.58 4.01
N GLN A 165 -23.34 -4.65 3.44
CA GLN A 165 -23.35 -3.25 3.81
C GLN A 165 -23.67 -3.03 5.31
N GLN A 166 -24.44 -3.91 5.91
CA GLN A 166 -24.75 -3.87 7.35
C GLN A 166 -23.50 -4.06 8.24
N ASP A 167 -22.42 -4.63 7.72
CA ASP A 167 -21.18 -4.86 8.46
C ASP A 167 -20.17 -3.73 8.22
N THR A 168 -20.02 -3.27 6.98
CA THR A 168 -19.06 -2.24 6.58
C THR A 168 -19.63 -0.82 6.67
N GLY A 169 -20.93 -0.67 6.50
CA GLY A 169 -21.63 0.62 6.36
C GLY A 169 -21.53 1.22 4.94
N VAL A 170 -20.93 0.49 3.97
CA VAL A 170 -20.76 0.92 2.58
C VAL A 170 -21.11 -0.22 1.60
N ASP A 171 -21.49 0.13 0.38
CA ASP A 171 -21.86 -0.79 -0.69
C ASP A 171 -20.75 -1.01 -1.74
N SER A 172 -19.65 -0.32 -1.58
CA SER A 172 -18.54 -0.29 -2.55
C SER A 172 -17.20 -0.32 -1.84
N LEU A 173 -16.15 -0.60 -2.58
CA LEU A 173 -14.76 -0.58 -2.13
C LEU A 173 -13.83 0.09 -3.15
N LEU A 174 -12.69 0.62 -2.69
CA LEU A 174 -11.60 1.13 -3.51
C LEU A 174 -10.43 0.16 -3.46
N GLN A 175 -9.99 -0.34 -4.61
CA GLN A 175 -8.84 -1.25 -4.65
C GLN A 175 -7.55 -0.54 -4.26
N THR A 176 -6.83 -1.07 -3.26
CA THR A 176 -5.61 -0.45 -2.70
C THR A 176 -4.31 -0.95 -3.33
N ARG A 177 -4.38 -1.68 -4.46
CA ARG A 177 -3.18 -2.23 -5.13
C ARG A 177 -2.27 -1.14 -5.67
N LEU A 178 -2.84 -0.19 -6.41
CA LEU A 178 -2.21 1.04 -6.87
C LEU A 178 -3.20 2.19 -6.70
N TRP A 179 -2.77 3.24 -6.04
CA TRP A 179 -3.48 4.50 -5.92
C TRP A 179 -2.47 5.62 -5.66
N SER A 180 -2.92 6.86 -5.79
CA SER A 180 -2.02 7.99 -5.60
C SER A 180 -2.72 9.20 -5.00
N PHE A 181 -1.92 10.16 -4.52
CA PHE A 181 -2.38 11.43 -3.98
C PHE A 181 -1.30 12.51 -4.14
N THR A 182 -1.69 13.76 -4.05
CA THR A 182 -0.73 14.89 -4.07
C THR A 182 -0.06 15.07 -2.72
N PRO A 183 1.16 15.63 -2.65
CA PRO A 183 1.86 15.90 -1.39
C PRO A 183 1.05 16.75 -0.41
N SER A 184 0.21 17.68 -0.90
CA SER A 184 -0.71 18.48 -0.08
C SER A 184 -1.66 17.66 0.79
N LEU A 185 -1.95 16.41 0.40
CA LEU A 185 -2.79 15.49 1.16
C LEU A 185 -2.01 14.55 2.09
N PHE A 186 -0.68 14.70 2.21
CA PHE A 186 0.13 13.75 2.96
C PHE A 186 -0.32 13.64 4.43
N ILE A 187 -0.46 14.75 5.12
CA ILE A 187 -0.92 14.78 6.53
C ILE A 187 -2.37 14.29 6.66
N ASP A 188 -3.22 14.62 5.69
CA ASP A 188 -4.59 14.11 5.67
C ASP A 188 -4.60 12.58 5.46
N THR A 189 -3.63 12.03 4.70
CA THR A 189 -3.47 10.59 4.50
C THR A 189 -3.01 9.90 5.79
N VAL A 190 -2.10 10.49 6.58
CA VAL A 190 -1.75 9.98 7.92
C VAL A 190 -3.01 9.86 8.80
N LYS A 191 -3.80 10.94 8.91
CA LYS A 191 -5.05 10.95 9.68
C LYS A 191 -6.10 9.98 9.13
N LEU A 192 -6.15 9.80 7.82
CA LEU A 192 -7.03 8.83 7.18
C LEU A 192 -6.71 7.41 7.64
N PHE A 193 -5.41 7.01 7.63
CA PHE A 193 -5.00 5.69 8.11
C PHE A 193 -5.27 5.49 9.60
N GLU A 194 -5.04 6.50 10.44
CA GLU A 194 -5.42 6.46 11.86
C GLU A 194 -6.93 6.19 12.03
N LYS A 195 -7.75 6.89 11.27
CA LYS A 195 -9.22 6.72 11.29
C LYS A 195 -9.63 5.33 10.80
N ILE A 196 -8.97 4.81 9.77
CA ILE A 196 -9.21 3.46 9.23
C ILE A 196 -8.89 2.41 10.28
N ILE A 197 -7.72 2.47 10.93
CA ILE A 197 -7.32 1.54 11.99
C ILE A 197 -8.34 1.51 13.13
N ASN A 198 -8.72 2.69 13.63
CA ASN A 198 -9.71 2.80 14.69
C ASN A 198 -11.07 2.20 14.29
N ASN A 199 -11.51 2.45 13.04
CA ASN A 199 -12.75 1.85 12.53
C ASN A 199 -12.65 0.34 12.39
N MET A 200 -11.53 -0.18 11.86
CA MET A 200 -11.32 -1.63 11.68
C MET A 200 -11.37 -2.34 13.04
N PHE A 201 -10.62 -1.88 14.03
CA PHE A 201 -10.59 -2.51 15.35
C PHE A 201 -11.93 -2.41 16.09
N ASN A 202 -12.62 -1.28 15.99
CA ASN A 202 -13.97 -1.15 16.54
C ASN A 202 -14.97 -2.12 15.88
N THR A 203 -14.82 -2.36 14.57
CA THR A 203 -15.66 -3.29 13.82
C THR A 203 -15.35 -4.75 14.22
N PHE A 204 -14.07 -5.10 14.37
CA PHE A 204 -13.65 -6.43 14.84
C PHE A 204 -14.13 -6.72 16.27
N ASN A 205 -14.09 -5.74 17.17
CA ASN A 205 -14.62 -5.87 18.53
C ASN A 205 -16.15 -6.13 18.56
N GLN A 206 -16.86 -5.74 17.50
CA GLN A 206 -18.28 -6.05 17.32
C GLN A 206 -18.52 -7.41 16.60
N GLN A 207 -17.47 -8.21 16.41
CA GLN A 207 -17.50 -9.47 15.67
C GLN A 207 -17.93 -9.31 14.20
N LYS A 208 -17.71 -8.15 13.64
CA LYS A 208 -17.91 -7.81 12.24
C LYS A 208 -16.56 -7.68 11.54
N TYR A 209 -16.60 -7.60 10.21
CA TYR A 209 -15.40 -7.47 9.41
C TYR A 209 -15.49 -6.26 8.46
N ILE A 210 -14.40 -5.54 8.37
CA ILE A 210 -14.15 -4.51 7.35
C ILE A 210 -12.65 -4.53 7.03
N ASP A 211 -12.29 -4.38 5.77
CA ASP A 211 -10.92 -4.25 5.33
C ASP A 211 -10.54 -2.79 5.00
N VAL A 212 -9.29 -2.60 4.60
CA VAL A 212 -8.76 -1.29 4.23
C VAL A 212 -9.45 -0.72 2.98
N GLU A 213 -9.83 -1.55 2.03
CA GLU A 213 -10.44 -1.15 0.75
C GLU A 213 -11.85 -0.56 0.95
N HIS A 214 -12.67 -1.17 1.80
CA HIS A 214 -13.97 -0.63 2.20
C HIS A 214 -13.83 0.61 3.07
N SER A 215 -12.83 0.61 3.96
CA SER A 215 -12.57 1.76 4.85
C SER A 215 -12.08 2.98 4.05
N MET A 216 -11.25 2.80 3.03
CA MET A 216 -10.87 3.87 2.10
C MET A 216 -12.11 4.49 1.44
N PHE A 217 -13.00 3.67 0.89
CA PHE A 217 -14.24 4.16 0.28
C PHE A 217 -15.14 4.89 1.28
N LYS A 218 -15.20 4.39 2.53
CA LYS A 218 -16.01 4.98 3.59
C LYS A 218 -15.54 6.36 4.02
N PHE A 219 -14.23 6.62 4.01
CA PHE A 219 -13.66 7.80 4.65
C PHE A 219 -13.09 8.84 3.68
N ILE A 220 -12.85 8.48 2.43
CA ILE A 220 -12.49 9.46 1.41
C ILE A 220 -13.77 10.12 0.90
N SER A 221 -13.85 11.44 1.01
CA SER A 221 -15.00 12.20 0.51
C SER A 221 -15.02 12.21 -1.03
N ALA A 222 -16.21 12.18 -1.61
CA ALA A 222 -16.37 12.07 -3.06
C ALA A 222 -15.74 13.24 -3.84
N ASP A 223 -15.69 14.43 -3.27
CA ASP A 223 -15.04 15.62 -3.85
C ASP A 223 -13.50 15.50 -3.88
N LYS A 224 -12.92 14.63 -3.04
CA LYS A 224 -11.48 14.33 -3.00
C LYS A 224 -11.10 13.07 -3.80
N LEU A 225 -12.04 12.43 -4.46
CA LEU A 225 -11.81 11.16 -5.18
C LEU A 225 -11.88 11.36 -6.69
N VAL A 226 -10.90 10.82 -7.39
CA VAL A 226 -10.90 10.60 -8.84
C VAL A 226 -10.79 9.12 -9.12
N GLU A 227 -11.62 8.60 -10.00
CA GLU A 227 -11.67 7.19 -10.36
C GLU A 227 -11.28 7.00 -11.83
N LEU A 228 -10.36 6.06 -12.07
CA LEU A 228 -9.87 5.69 -13.41
C LEU A 228 -10.37 4.30 -13.78
N GLU A 229 -10.82 4.13 -15.02
CA GLU A 229 -11.28 2.84 -15.55
C GLU A 229 -10.13 1.80 -15.57
N SER A 230 -8.92 2.23 -15.90
CA SER A 230 -7.73 1.40 -15.94
C SER A 230 -6.55 2.13 -15.31
N ILE A 231 -5.73 1.41 -14.55
CA ILE A 231 -4.53 1.91 -13.87
C ILE A 231 -3.24 1.27 -14.36
N GLY A 232 -3.32 0.35 -15.35
CA GLY A 232 -2.16 -0.28 -15.97
C GLY A 232 -1.35 -1.16 -15.01
N LEU A 233 -2.00 -2.11 -14.36
CA LEU A 233 -1.41 -2.93 -13.31
C LEU A 233 -1.62 -4.42 -13.58
N MET A 234 -0.63 -5.26 -13.27
CA MET A 234 -0.71 -6.71 -13.32
C MET A 234 -0.08 -7.33 -12.09
N GLY A 235 -0.61 -8.44 -11.60
CA GLY A 235 0.00 -9.17 -10.48
C GLY A 235 -0.84 -10.31 -9.96
N LYS A 236 -0.29 -11.03 -8.96
CA LYS A 236 -0.97 -12.20 -8.36
C LYS A 236 -1.49 -11.87 -6.97
N ILE A 237 -2.76 -12.24 -6.71
CA ILE A 237 -3.34 -12.07 -5.37
C ILE A 237 -2.80 -13.11 -4.40
N ALA A 238 -2.55 -12.70 -3.15
CA ALA A 238 -1.90 -13.53 -2.15
C ALA A 238 -2.68 -14.78 -1.73
N PRO A 239 -4.02 -14.78 -1.59
CA PRO A 239 -4.75 -15.93 -1.08
C PRO A 239 -4.63 -17.20 -1.94
N ASN A 240 -4.58 -17.06 -3.25
CA ASN A 240 -4.65 -18.20 -4.19
C ASN A 240 -3.73 -18.10 -5.41
N GLY A 241 -2.94 -17.05 -5.53
CA GLY A 241 -2.02 -16.84 -6.66
C GLY A 241 -2.72 -16.49 -7.99
N MET A 242 -4.02 -16.15 -7.99
CA MET A 242 -4.75 -15.81 -9.20
C MET A 242 -4.18 -14.53 -9.83
N LEU A 243 -3.95 -14.57 -11.15
CA LEU A 243 -3.48 -13.42 -11.92
C LEU A 243 -4.61 -12.39 -12.07
N ILE A 244 -4.26 -11.15 -11.79
CA ILE A 244 -5.07 -9.98 -12.07
C ILE A 244 -4.37 -9.16 -13.15
N VAL A 245 -5.09 -8.77 -14.15
CA VAL A 245 -4.67 -7.83 -15.18
C VAL A 245 -5.70 -6.73 -15.22
N ASP A 246 -5.23 -5.49 -15.26
CA ASP A 246 -6.08 -4.31 -15.28
C ASP A 246 -6.10 -3.67 -16.68
#